data_1d6218c06b74300d8218e51995c79a54
#
_entry.id   1d6218c06b74300d8218e51995c79a54
#
_cell.length_a   1.000
_cell.length_b   1.000
_cell.length_c   1.000
_cell.angle_alpha   90.00
_cell.angle_beta   90.00
_cell.angle_gamma   90.00
#
_symmetry.space_group_name_H-M   'P 1'
#
loop_
_entity.id
_entity.type
_entity.pdbx_description
1 polymer ?
#
loop_
_entity_poly.entity_id
_entity_poly.type
_entity_poly.pdbx_seq_one_letter_code
_entity_poly.pdbx_strand_id
1 'polypeptide(L)'
;MSMRLAVGLLLCCSMMTAAKIEVHGHRGARAMMPENSLPAFEYAIGLGVDVLEMDVAVTKDDVLVVSHDPEMNAVHCVGPAGSPRLIREMTYAQVQLWDCGAKANPDFPKQKAIPGTRVPSLDSVFALAKRGKFHFNVETKIFPHRPSVTPEPERFAELMLAQIRKHHLEQRVIVQSFDFRTLKAMKRLAPGVRLSALLAFEPQDFVTSAREAGATIVSPLHKWVTPEKVRAAHAAGLQVVPWTANKPEDWEKLVAAGADAIISDDPAALIEFLKAKKLR
;
A
#
# COMPACT_ATOMS: atom_id res chain seq x y z
N MET A 1 15.10 -14.79 -69.83
CA MET A 1 15.32 -15.43 -68.52
C MET A 1 14.98 -14.42 -67.44
N SER A 2 13.80 -14.53 -66.83
CA SER A 2 13.28 -13.57 -65.84
C SER A 2 13.41 -14.21 -64.44
N MET A 3 14.28 -13.64 -63.64
CA MET A 3 14.55 -14.12 -62.27
C MET A 3 13.58 -13.43 -61.30
N ARG A 4 12.60 -14.18 -60.76
CA ARG A 4 11.66 -13.71 -59.75
C ARG A 4 12.36 -13.78 -58.37
N LEU A 5 12.63 -12.62 -57.76
CA LEU A 5 13.06 -12.51 -56.37
C LEU A 5 11.83 -12.75 -55.48
N ALA A 6 11.84 -13.83 -54.68
CA ALA A 6 10.85 -14.02 -53.62
C ALA A 6 11.36 -13.29 -52.37
N VAL A 7 10.68 -12.21 -51.97
CA VAL A 7 10.92 -11.53 -50.68
C VAL A 7 10.14 -12.28 -49.61
N GLY A 8 10.85 -13.05 -48.80
CA GLY A 8 10.29 -13.69 -47.63
C GLY A 8 10.06 -12.69 -46.51
N LEU A 9 8.80 -12.44 -46.16
CA LEU A 9 8.39 -11.63 -45.03
C LEU A 9 8.57 -12.48 -43.76
N LEU A 10 9.65 -12.28 -42.99
CA LEU A 10 9.79 -12.85 -41.67
C LEU A 10 8.84 -12.10 -40.72
N LEU A 11 7.71 -12.72 -40.38
CA LEU A 11 6.90 -12.31 -39.24
C LEU A 11 7.69 -12.56 -37.95
N CYS A 12 8.30 -11.52 -37.40
CA CYS A 12 8.86 -11.53 -36.07
C CYS A 12 7.70 -11.53 -35.06
N CYS A 13 7.25 -12.72 -34.66
CA CYS A 13 6.28 -12.87 -33.59
C CYS A 13 7.00 -12.57 -32.27
N SER A 14 7.00 -11.29 -31.85
CA SER A 14 7.45 -10.91 -30.53
C SER A 14 6.54 -11.57 -29.52
N MET A 15 7.01 -12.63 -28.87
CA MET A 15 6.37 -13.16 -27.67
C MET A 15 6.38 -12.05 -26.61
N MET A 16 5.28 -11.32 -26.48
CA MET A 16 5.08 -10.45 -25.32
C MET A 16 5.04 -11.37 -24.10
N THR A 17 6.14 -11.40 -23.34
CA THR A 17 6.09 -11.98 -21.99
C THR A 17 5.06 -11.17 -21.22
N ALA A 18 4.04 -11.84 -20.70
CA ALA A 18 3.04 -11.18 -19.87
C ALA A 18 3.77 -10.46 -18.74
N ALA A 19 3.48 -9.16 -18.58
CA ALA A 19 4.11 -8.36 -17.55
C ALA A 19 3.81 -8.97 -16.17
N LYS A 20 4.83 -9.08 -15.33
CA LYS A 20 4.68 -9.53 -13.94
C LYS A 20 3.75 -8.56 -13.21
N ILE A 21 2.78 -9.08 -12.46
CA ILE A 21 1.91 -8.29 -11.59
C ILE A 21 2.50 -8.29 -10.18
N GLU A 22 2.74 -7.09 -9.62
CA GLU A 22 3.24 -6.95 -8.26
C GLU A 22 2.14 -7.24 -7.23
N VAL A 23 2.53 -7.84 -6.11
CA VAL A 23 1.64 -8.12 -4.97
C VAL A 23 1.99 -7.18 -3.83
N HIS A 24 1.03 -6.32 -3.46
CA HIS A 24 1.12 -5.53 -2.25
C HIS A 24 0.35 -6.22 -1.11
N GLY A 25 1.04 -6.56 -0.03
CA GLY A 25 0.42 -7.13 1.16
C GLY A 25 -0.26 -6.04 1.98
N HIS A 26 -1.60 -5.96 1.93
CA HIS A 26 -2.42 -4.94 2.61
C HIS A 26 -2.28 -5.04 4.12
N ARG A 27 -1.77 -3.96 4.76
CA ARG A 27 -1.41 -3.92 6.18
C ARG A 27 -0.54 -5.12 6.59
N GLY A 28 0.38 -5.51 5.70
CA GLY A 28 1.15 -6.73 5.76
C GLY A 28 0.41 -7.92 5.14
N ALA A 29 -0.43 -8.60 5.89
CA ALA A 29 -1.26 -9.74 5.46
C ALA A 29 -2.45 -9.88 6.42
N ARG A 30 -3.34 -8.87 6.44
CA ARG A 30 -4.36 -8.73 7.49
C ARG A 30 -5.37 -9.88 7.54
N ALA A 31 -5.56 -10.62 6.45
CA ALA A 31 -6.43 -11.80 6.48
C ALA A 31 -5.83 -12.95 7.31
N MET A 32 -4.53 -12.93 7.59
CA MET A 32 -3.81 -14.03 8.23
C MET A 32 -3.19 -13.66 9.58
N MET A 33 -2.79 -12.41 9.76
CA MET A 33 -2.03 -11.90 10.92
C MET A 33 -2.63 -10.58 11.42
N PRO A 34 -2.37 -10.17 12.69
CA PRO A 34 -2.79 -8.85 13.19
C PRO A 34 -2.28 -7.74 12.26
N GLU A 35 -3.20 -6.95 11.71
CA GLU A 35 -2.89 -5.93 10.71
C GLU A 35 -1.90 -4.87 11.22
N ASN A 36 -1.14 -4.26 10.30
CA ASN A 36 -0.22 -3.16 10.60
C ASN A 36 0.76 -3.49 11.76
N SER A 37 1.24 -4.73 11.81
CA SER A 37 2.09 -5.25 12.87
C SER A 37 3.37 -5.90 12.32
N LEU A 38 4.43 -5.95 13.14
CA LEU A 38 5.67 -6.63 12.73
C LEU A 38 5.42 -8.09 12.33
N PRO A 39 4.64 -8.91 13.06
CA PRO A 39 4.29 -10.26 12.63
C PRO A 39 3.64 -10.34 11.25
N ALA A 40 2.73 -9.39 10.91
CA ALA A 40 2.09 -9.36 9.60
C ALA A 40 3.09 -9.02 8.48
N PHE A 41 3.98 -8.06 8.70
CA PHE A 41 5.01 -7.70 7.73
C PHE A 41 6.04 -8.80 7.56
N GLU A 42 6.48 -9.43 8.63
CA GLU A 42 7.42 -10.58 8.57
C GLU A 42 6.82 -11.78 7.84
N TYR A 43 5.53 -12.06 8.07
CA TYR A 43 4.80 -13.08 7.33
C TYR A 43 4.75 -12.74 5.83
N ALA A 44 4.37 -11.50 5.48
CA ALA A 44 4.31 -11.06 4.08
C ALA A 44 5.69 -11.12 3.39
N ILE A 45 6.78 -10.73 4.09
CA ILE A 45 8.16 -10.87 3.60
C ILE A 45 8.48 -12.35 3.33
N GLY A 46 8.09 -13.25 4.24
CA GLY A 46 8.28 -14.69 4.09
C GLY A 46 7.56 -15.30 2.89
N LEU A 47 6.42 -14.73 2.49
CA LEU A 47 5.69 -15.11 1.27
C LEU A 47 6.37 -14.58 -0.01
N GLY A 48 7.26 -13.59 0.12
CA GLY A 48 7.91 -12.94 -1.00
C GLY A 48 7.01 -11.92 -1.70
N VAL A 49 6.21 -11.12 -0.99
CA VAL A 49 5.48 -9.98 -1.57
C VAL A 49 6.46 -8.98 -2.19
N ASP A 50 6.02 -8.23 -3.19
CA ASP A 50 6.85 -7.20 -3.81
C ASP A 50 6.83 -5.91 -2.98
N VAL A 51 5.71 -5.63 -2.30
CA VAL A 51 5.51 -4.40 -1.53
C VAL A 51 4.77 -4.70 -0.23
N LEU A 52 5.25 -4.15 0.87
CA LEU A 52 4.51 -4.07 2.12
C LEU A 52 3.66 -2.80 2.11
N GLU A 53 2.36 -2.97 2.16
CA GLU A 53 1.44 -1.85 2.28
C GLU A 53 1.07 -1.65 3.76
N MET A 54 0.94 -0.40 4.19
CA MET A 54 0.66 0.00 5.56
C MET A 54 0.09 1.39 5.67
N ASP A 55 -0.57 1.65 6.81
CA ASP A 55 -1.12 2.95 7.17
C ASP A 55 -0.34 3.56 8.32
N VAL A 56 -0.19 4.88 8.35
CA VAL A 56 0.47 5.56 9.48
C VAL A 56 -0.38 6.66 10.09
N ALA A 57 -0.31 6.74 11.42
CA ALA A 57 -0.82 7.80 12.26
C ALA A 57 0.34 8.48 13.00
N VAL A 58 0.08 9.61 13.65
CA VAL A 58 1.10 10.39 14.37
C VAL A 58 0.72 10.55 15.83
N THR A 59 1.63 10.20 16.73
CA THR A 59 1.46 10.35 18.18
C THR A 59 1.60 11.82 18.64
N LYS A 60 1.30 12.06 19.91
CA LYS A 60 1.44 13.38 20.56
C LYS A 60 2.88 13.92 20.49
N ASP A 61 3.86 13.05 20.57
CA ASP A 61 5.30 13.35 20.51
C ASP A 61 5.90 13.19 19.11
N ASP A 62 5.05 13.31 18.08
CA ASP A 62 5.39 13.31 16.65
C ASP A 62 6.11 12.03 16.17
N VAL A 63 5.86 10.88 16.78
CA VAL A 63 6.32 9.59 16.28
C VAL A 63 5.31 9.03 15.29
N LEU A 64 5.76 8.63 14.09
CA LEU A 64 4.95 7.89 13.13
C LEU A 64 4.76 6.45 13.63
N VAL A 65 3.51 6.06 13.87
CA VAL A 65 3.10 4.70 14.27
C VAL A 65 2.26 4.07 13.19
N VAL A 66 2.35 2.75 13.04
CA VAL A 66 1.64 2.04 11.97
C VAL A 66 0.27 1.63 12.46
N SER A 67 -0.75 2.39 12.04
CA SER A 67 -2.15 2.20 12.41
C SER A 67 -3.07 2.80 11.34
N HIS A 68 -4.16 2.08 11.04
CA HIS A 68 -5.16 2.56 10.08
C HIS A 68 -6.08 3.61 10.70
N ASP A 69 -6.62 3.32 11.88
CA ASP A 69 -7.54 4.21 12.57
C ASP A 69 -6.77 5.26 13.37
N PRO A 70 -7.30 6.47 13.55
CA PRO A 70 -6.69 7.49 14.41
C PRO A 70 -6.79 7.13 15.89
N GLU A 71 -7.55 6.08 16.20
CA GLU A 71 -7.80 5.58 17.55
C GLU A 71 -7.43 4.10 17.65
N MET A 72 -7.03 3.67 18.84
CA MET A 72 -6.83 2.24 19.13
C MET A 72 -8.13 1.48 18.88
N ASN A 73 -8.11 0.55 17.93
CA ASN A 73 -9.29 -0.21 17.52
C ASN A 73 -9.67 -1.25 18.59
N ALA A 74 -10.85 -1.07 19.23
CA ALA A 74 -11.30 -1.94 20.30
C ALA A 74 -11.66 -3.37 19.86
N VAL A 75 -11.82 -3.61 18.57
CA VAL A 75 -12.11 -4.94 18.03
C VAL A 75 -10.94 -5.89 18.30
N HIS A 76 -9.71 -5.44 18.08
CA HIS A 76 -8.52 -6.28 18.19
C HIS A 76 -7.43 -5.73 19.14
N CYS A 77 -7.52 -4.45 19.56
CA CYS A 77 -6.59 -3.88 20.52
C CYS A 77 -7.14 -3.91 21.97
N VAL A 78 -6.29 -4.25 22.91
CA VAL A 78 -6.54 -4.21 24.35
C VAL A 78 -5.49 -3.32 25.01
N GLY A 79 -5.95 -2.30 25.75
CA GLY A 79 -5.07 -1.35 26.44
C GLY A 79 -5.36 -1.24 27.93
N PRO A 80 -4.56 -0.46 28.67
CA PRO A 80 -4.79 -0.21 30.08
C PRO A 80 -6.14 0.49 30.32
N ALA A 81 -6.80 0.16 31.42
CA ALA A 81 -8.07 0.78 31.79
C ALA A 81 -7.90 2.31 31.93
N GLY A 82 -8.85 3.08 31.38
CA GLY A 82 -8.84 4.54 31.46
C GLY A 82 -7.81 5.24 30.55
N SER A 83 -7.07 4.50 29.72
CA SER A 83 -6.14 5.11 28.77
C SER A 83 -6.89 5.84 27.65
N PRO A 84 -6.38 6.99 27.16
CA PRO A 84 -6.83 7.60 25.92
C PRO A 84 -6.77 6.57 24.79
N ARG A 85 -7.70 6.67 23.85
CA ARG A 85 -7.70 5.81 22.66
C ARG A 85 -7.18 6.54 21.41
N LEU A 86 -7.31 7.87 21.38
CA LEU A 86 -6.86 8.68 20.27
C LEU A 86 -5.32 8.72 20.24
N ILE A 87 -4.74 8.23 19.16
CA ILE A 87 -3.27 8.12 18.99
C ILE A 87 -2.61 9.50 19.14
N ARG A 88 -3.23 10.55 18.61
CA ARG A 88 -2.70 11.92 18.70
C ARG A 88 -2.68 12.48 20.14
N GLU A 89 -3.39 11.89 21.08
CA GLU A 89 -3.37 12.27 22.50
C GLU A 89 -2.35 11.49 23.33
N MET A 90 -1.77 10.42 22.77
CA MET A 90 -0.80 9.53 23.41
C MET A 90 0.62 9.78 22.92
N THR A 91 1.60 9.72 23.83
CA THR A 91 3.01 9.54 23.45
C THR A 91 3.24 8.14 22.88
N TYR A 92 4.31 7.94 22.14
CA TYR A 92 4.65 6.60 21.62
C TYR A 92 4.79 5.57 22.77
N ALA A 93 5.38 5.97 23.90
CA ALA A 93 5.48 5.11 25.07
C ALA A 93 4.11 4.64 25.59
N GLN A 94 3.08 5.50 25.55
CA GLN A 94 1.71 5.14 25.92
C GLN A 94 1.06 4.22 24.87
N VAL A 95 1.31 4.46 23.57
CA VAL A 95 0.87 3.57 22.48
C VAL A 95 1.44 2.16 22.67
N GLN A 96 2.68 2.03 23.13
CA GLN A 96 3.32 0.74 23.38
C GLN A 96 2.70 -0.07 24.53
N LEU A 97 1.81 0.49 25.33
CA LEU A 97 1.08 -0.25 26.36
C LEU A 97 -0.09 -1.06 25.79
N TRP A 98 -0.51 -0.77 24.54
CA TRP A 98 -1.61 -1.46 23.89
C TRP A 98 -1.14 -2.77 23.22
N ASP A 99 -1.95 -3.82 23.38
CA ASP A 99 -1.79 -5.10 22.68
C ASP A 99 -2.82 -5.16 21.54
N CYS A 100 -2.37 -4.98 20.31
CA CYS A 100 -3.21 -5.00 19.10
C CYS A 100 -3.18 -6.36 18.37
N GLY A 101 -2.68 -7.40 19.02
CA GLY A 101 -2.78 -8.79 18.58
C GLY A 101 -3.51 -9.69 19.57
N ALA A 102 -4.01 -9.13 20.67
CA ALA A 102 -4.71 -9.90 21.72
C ALA A 102 -5.93 -10.65 21.20
N LYS A 103 -6.58 -10.14 20.16
CA LYS A 103 -7.78 -10.72 19.55
C LYS A 103 -7.62 -10.76 18.03
N ALA A 104 -8.08 -11.83 17.39
CA ALA A 104 -8.24 -11.86 15.95
C ALA A 104 -9.41 -10.93 15.53
N ASN A 105 -9.30 -10.31 14.37
CA ASN A 105 -10.40 -9.54 13.80
C ASN A 105 -11.46 -10.50 13.25
N PRO A 106 -12.71 -10.43 13.72
CA PRO A 106 -13.78 -11.34 13.31
C PRO A 106 -14.11 -11.29 11.81
N ASP A 107 -13.79 -10.20 11.12
CA ASP A 107 -14.00 -10.06 9.68
C ASP A 107 -13.02 -10.93 8.86
N PHE A 108 -11.97 -11.46 9.51
CA PHE A 108 -10.95 -12.31 8.89
C PHE A 108 -10.87 -13.68 9.56
N PRO A 109 -11.68 -14.66 9.14
CA PRO A 109 -11.77 -15.97 9.82
C PRO A 109 -10.46 -16.77 9.86
N LYS A 110 -9.52 -16.46 8.96
CA LYS A 110 -8.19 -17.10 8.92
C LYS A 110 -7.15 -16.38 9.79
N GLN A 111 -7.45 -15.17 10.26
CA GLN A 111 -6.50 -14.38 11.03
C GLN A 111 -6.20 -15.03 12.37
N LYS A 112 -4.92 -15.11 12.71
CA LYS A 112 -4.46 -15.63 14.00
C LYS A 112 -4.24 -14.46 14.97
N ALA A 113 -4.79 -14.58 16.19
CA ALA A 113 -4.37 -13.70 17.27
C ALA A 113 -2.91 -13.98 17.64
N ILE A 114 -2.17 -12.93 17.94
CA ILE A 114 -0.78 -13.00 18.43
C ILE A 114 -0.69 -12.07 19.65
N PRO A 115 -1.10 -12.54 20.84
CA PRO A 115 -1.07 -11.73 22.05
C PRO A 115 0.34 -11.18 22.33
N GLY A 116 0.42 -9.96 22.83
CA GLY A 116 1.67 -9.23 23.03
C GLY A 116 2.12 -8.39 21.84
N THR A 117 1.38 -8.41 20.72
CA THR A 117 1.70 -7.59 19.54
C THR A 117 1.47 -6.11 19.82
N ARG A 118 2.54 -5.32 19.74
CA ARG A 118 2.50 -3.86 19.92
C ARG A 118 2.33 -3.16 18.60
N VAL A 119 1.78 -1.92 18.63
CA VAL A 119 1.74 -1.04 17.46
C VAL A 119 3.17 -0.61 17.12
N PRO A 120 3.72 -0.96 15.95
CA PRO A 120 5.11 -0.61 15.64
C PRO A 120 5.23 0.86 15.24
N SER A 121 6.42 1.45 15.49
CA SER A 121 6.77 2.69 14.83
C SER A 121 7.13 2.42 13.36
N LEU A 122 6.97 3.44 12.50
CA LEU A 122 7.43 3.35 11.11
C LEU A 122 8.94 3.09 11.04
N ASP A 123 9.70 3.63 12.00
CA ASP A 123 11.13 3.36 12.16
C ASP A 123 11.44 1.87 12.28
N SER A 124 10.71 1.16 13.13
CA SER A 124 10.89 -0.29 13.33
C SER A 124 10.47 -1.11 12.09
N VAL A 125 9.45 -0.66 11.35
CA VAL A 125 9.04 -1.32 10.11
C VAL A 125 10.04 -1.06 8.99
N PHE A 126 10.55 0.16 8.84
CA PHE A 126 11.59 0.47 7.85
C PHE A 126 12.91 -0.27 8.12
N ALA A 127 13.22 -0.59 9.38
CA ALA A 127 14.36 -1.43 9.71
C ALA A 127 14.28 -2.86 9.11
N LEU A 128 13.08 -3.33 8.70
CA LEU A 128 12.91 -4.60 7.98
C LEU A 128 13.49 -4.55 6.55
N ALA A 129 13.81 -3.37 6.01
CA ALA A 129 14.37 -3.20 4.66
C ALA A 129 15.64 -4.03 4.41
N LYS A 130 16.41 -4.32 5.47
CA LYS A 130 17.61 -5.18 5.45
C LYS A 130 17.31 -6.66 5.18
N ARG A 131 16.04 -7.10 5.33
CA ARG A 131 15.61 -8.51 5.14
C ARG A 131 15.32 -8.89 3.70
N GLY A 132 15.29 -7.93 2.76
CA GLY A 132 15.01 -8.22 1.36
C GLY A 132 14.91 -6.98 0.47
N LYS A 133 14.58 -7.23 -0.79
CA LYS A 133 14.47 -6.17 -1.82
C LYS A 133 13.04 -5.68 -2.06
N PHE A 134 12.09 -6.02 -1.19
CA PHE A 134 10.70 -5.53 -1.26
C PHE A 134 10.64 -4.01 -1.05
N HIS A 135 9.55 -3.42 -1.47
CA HIS A 135 9.25 -1.99 -1.32
C HIS A 135 8.23 -1.77 -0.20
N PHE A 136 7.99 -0.51 0.13
CA PHE A 136 6.99 -0.07 1.10
C PHE A 136 5.98 0.83 0.39
N ASN A 137 4.69 0.65 0.65
CA ASN A 137 3.62 1.55 0.24
C ASN A 137 2.95 2.08 1.50
N VAL A 138 3.14 3.35 1.82
CA VAL A 138 2.80 3.93 3.12
C VAL A 138 1.73 4.99 2.95
N GLU A 139 0.55 4.73 3.52
CA GLU A 139 -0.55 5.69 3.52
C GLU A 139 -0.41 6.70 4.67
N THR A 140 -0.43 7.98 4.33
CA THR A 140 -0.60 9.06 5.32
C THR A 140 -2.09 9.25 5.60
N LYS A 141 -2.52 8.86 6.79
CA LYS A 141 -3.92 8.99 7.22
C LYS A 141 -4.23 10.42 7.64
N ILE A 142 -4.92 11.16 6.78
CA ILE A 142 -5.45 12.50 7.07
C ILE A 142 -6.98 12.43 7.15
N PHE A 143 -7.54 13.06 8.15
CA PHE A 143 -8.98 13.13 8.38
C PHE A 143 -9.45 14.59 8.30
N PRO A 144 -9.77 15.13 7.10
CA PRO A 144 -10.10 16.55 6.92
C PRO A 144 -11.25 17.03 7.79
N HIS A 145 -12.22 16.14 8.08
CA HIS A 145 -13.36 16.46 8.95
C HIS A 145 -13.05 16.34 10.46
N ARG A 146 -11.84 15.90 10.81
CA ARG A 146 -11.34 15.74 12.19
C ARG A 146 -9.90 16.24 12.28
N PRO A 147 -9.63 17.54 12.07
CA PRO A 147 -8.26 18.05 11.93
C PRO A 147 -7.40 17.87 13.19
N SER A 148 -8.01 17.71 14.36
CA SER A 148 -7.27 17.48 15.63
C SER A 148 -6.66 16.08 15.75
N VAL A 149 -7.06 15.10 14.92
CA VAL A 149 -6.60 13.72 15.06
C VAL A 149 -5.35 13.40 14.24
N THR A 150 -4.93 14.33 13.37
CA THR A 150 -3.70 14.24 12.57
C THR A 150 -2.99 15.58 12.53
N PRO A 151 -1.67 15.63 12.30
CA PRO A 151 -1.00 16.89 12.03
C PRO A 151 -1.44 17.46 10.68
N GLU A 152 -1.10 18.73 10.44
CA GLU A 152 -1.26 19.36 9.14
C GLU A 152 -0.50 18.57 8.05
N PRO A 153 -0.99 18.57 6.80
CA PRO A 153 -0.42 17.78 5.70
C PRO A 153 1.08 18.01 5.48
N GLU A 154 1.55 19.25 5.58
CA GLU A 154 2.96 19.61 5.46
C GLU A 154 3.80 18.95 6.56
N ARG A 155 3.32 19.03 7.82
CA ARG A 155 4.03 18.42 8.96
C ARG A 155 4.08 16.90 8.82
N PHE A 156 2.99 16.28 8.36
CA PHE A 156 2.97 14.83 8.12
C PHE A 156 4.00 14.44 7.06
N ALA A 157 4.06 15.18 5.95
CA ALA A 157 5.04 14.95 4.88
C ALA A 157 6.49 15.12 5.37
N GLU A 158 6.78 16.10 6.22
CA GLU A 158 8.10 16.29 6.83
C GLU A 158 8.51 15.09 7.70
N LEU A 159 7.61 14.65 8.59
CA LEU A 159 7.86 13.49 9.45
C LEU A 159 8.10 12.21 8.63
N MET A 160 7.28 12.00 7.59
CA MET A 160 7.44 10.88 6.66
C MET A 160 8.80 10.92 5.96
N LEU A 161 9.16 12.06 5.38
CA LEU A 161 10.43 12.23 4.67
C LEU A 161 11.63 12.03 5.60
N ALA A 162 11.54 12.49 6.85
CA ALA A 162 12.60 12.28 7.83
C ALA A 162 12.88 10.78 8.06
N GLN A 163 11.81 9.95 8.15
CA GLN A 163 11.97 8.50 8.28
C GLN A 163 12.52 7.85 6.99
N ILE A 164 12.03 8.26 5.82
CA ILE A 164 12.53 7.76 4.53
C ILE A 164 14.04 8.00 4.41
N ARG A 165 14.49 9.23 4.71
CA ARG A 165 15.91 9.62 4.65
C ARG A 165 16.77 8.90 5.70
N LYS A 166 16.27 8.77 6.94
CA LYS A 166 16.96 8.05 8.02
C LYS A 166 17.34 6.62 7.63
N HIS A 167 16.47 5.96 6.86
CA HIS A 167 16.67 4.57 6.41
C HIS A 167 17.21 4.45 4.98
N HIS A 168 17.50 5.56 4.28
CA HIS A 168 17.95 5.58 2.88
C HIS A 168 16.99 4.83 1.93
N LEU A 169 15.68 5.09 2.08
CA LEU A 169 14.62 4.36 1.36
C LEU A 169 13.92 5.18 0.27
N GLU A 170 14.51 6.29 -0.21
CA GLU A 170 13.91 7.19 -1.20
C GLU A 170 13.45 6.47 -2.47
N GLN A 171 14.16 5.41 -2.88
CA GLN A 171 13.83 4.61 -4.07
C GLN A 171 12.96 3.39 -3.75
N ARG A 172 12.68 3.12 -2.47
CA ARG A 172 11.95 1.93 -2.03
C ARG A 172 10.60 2.23 -1.38
N VAL A 173 10.27 3.51 -1.20
CA VAL A 173 9.00 3.94 -0.61
C VAL A 173 8.09 4.54 -1.67
N ILE A 174 6.83 4.16 -1.62
CA ILE A 174 5.69 4.82 -2.23
C ILE A 174 4.94 5.51 -1.09
N VAL A 175 4.65 6.80 -1.21
CA VAL A 175 3.75 7.49 -0.29
C VAL A 175 2.40 7.61 -0.95
N GLN A 176 1.37 7.04 -0.31
CA GLN A 176 -0.01 7.11 -0.80
C GLN A 176 -0.91 7.92 0.15
N SER A 177 -1.94 8.54 -0.39
CA SER A 177 -2.93 9.27 0.41
C SER A 177 -4.23 9.49 -0.36
N PHE A 178 -5.35 9.56 0.37
CA PHE A 178 -6.60 10.14 -0.11
C PHE A 178 -6.58 11.66 -0.08
N ASP A 179 -5.78 12.23 0.82
CA ASP A 179 -5.60 13.69 0.92
C ASP A 179 -4.41 14.14 0.09
N PHE A 180 -4.68 14.67 -1.10
CA PHE A 180 -3.64 15.09 -2.04
C PHE A 180 -2.79 16.26 -1.55
N ARG A 181 -3.20 16.97 -0.48
CA ARG A 181 -2.35 18.02 0.13
C ARG A 181 -1.05 17.42 0.65
N THR A 182 -1.10 16.23 1.27
CA THR A 182 0.09 15.52 1.75
C THR A 182 0.99 15.09 0.59
N LEU A 183 0.41 14.59 -0.51
CA LEU A 183 1.17 14.20 -1.71
C LEU A 183 1.82 15.42 -2.36
N LYS A 184 1.10 16.54 -2.48
CA LYS A 184 1.64 17.80 -3.00
C LYS A 184 2.78 18.34 -2.11
N ALA A 185 2.65 18.24 -0.78
CA ALA A 185 3.73 18.60 0.15
C ALA A 185 4.95 17.68 -0.05
N MET A 186 4.76 16.36 -0.11
CA MET A 186 5.83 15.40 -0.35
C MET A 186 6.53 15.66 -1.70
N LYS A 187 5.76 15.96 -2.77
CA LYS A 187 6.31 16.30 -4.08
C LYS A 187 7.23 17.51 -4.06
N ARG A 188 6.88 18.54 -3.27
CA ARG A 188 7.75 19.73 -3.09
C ARG A 188 9.02 19.40 -2.31
N LEU A 189 8.91 18.61 -1.24
CA LEU A 189 10.02 18.29 -0.34
C LEU A 189 11.00 17.26 -0.92
N ALA A 190 10.50 16.31 -1.71
CA ALA A 190 11.26 15.20 -2.27
C ALA A 190 10.69 14.75 -3.62
N PRO A 191 10.96 15.47 -4.73
CA PRO A 191 10.39 15.18 -6.06
C PRO A 191 10.64 13.77 -6.59
N GLY A 192 11.69 13.10 -6.09
CA GLY A 192 12.09 11.75 -6.50
C GLY A 192 11.38 10.62 -5.77
N VAL A 193 10.63 10.90 -4.69
CA VAL A 193 9.84 9.88 -3.99
C VAL A 193 8.60 9.54 -4.82
N ARG A 194 8.29 8.25 -4.96
CA ARG A 194 7.12 7.78 -5.69
C ARG A 194 5.86 8.11 -4.91
N LEU A 195 4.85 8.66 -5.60
CA LEU A 195 3.58 9.07 -5.00
C LEU A 195 2.43 8.30 -5.65
N SER A 196 1.44 7.92 -4.85
CA SER A 196 0.23 7.23 -5.28
C SER A 196 -1.03 7.95 -4.80
N ALA A 197 -1.91 8.30 -5.74
CA ALA A 197 -3.21 8.88 -5.47
C ALA A 197 -4.24 7.80 -5.17
N LEU A 198 -4.70 7.71 -3.91
CA LEU A 198 -5.79 6.82 -3.51
C LEU A 198 -7.14 7.40 -3.92
N LEU A 199 -7.99 6.56 -4.53
CA LEU A 199 -9.32 6.94 -4.96
C LEU A 199 -10.38 6.04 -4.33
N ALA A 200 -11.34 6.68 -3.62
CA ALA A 200 -12.53 6.06 -3.04
C ALA A 200 -13.72 7.03 -3.08
N PHE A 201 -14.86 6.55 -2.62
CA PHE A 201 -16.13 7.26 -2.42
C PHE A 201 -16.90 7.53 -3.72
N GLU A 202 -16.29 8.13 -4.74
CA GLU A 202 -16.90 8.39 -6.04
C GLU A 202 -15.94 8.00 -7.17
N PRO A 203 -16.43 7.41 -8.28
CA PRO A 203 -15.61 7.12 -9.44
C PRO A 203 -15.00 8.40 -10.02
N GLN A 204 -13.67 8.44 -10.06
CA GLN A 204 -12.91 9.58 -10.57
C GLN A 204 -12.13 9.19 -11.82
N ASP A 205 -11.70 10.19 -12.59
CA ASP A 205 -10.77 10.00 -13.68
C ASP A 205 -9.35 9.77 -13.14
N PHE A 206 -8.74 8.65 -13.52
CA PHE A 206 -7.43 8.22 -12.98
C PHE A 206 -6.30 9.18 -13.35
N VAL A 207 -6.32 9.68 -14.60
CA VAL A 207 -5.25 10.56 -15.10
C VAL A 207 -5.34 11.93 -14.45
N THR A 208 -6.55 12.49 -14.38
CA THR A 208 -6.77 13.80 -13.74
C THR A 208 -6.40 13.78 -12.27
N SER A 209 -6.85 12.76 -11.54
CA SER A 209 -6.54 12.62 -10.10
C SER A 209 -5.06 12.47 -9.81
N ALA A 210 -4.35 11.62 -10.59
CA ALA A 210 -2.92 11.45 -10.43
C ALA A 210 -2.14 12.74 -10.73
N ARG A 211 -2.53 13.49 -11.79
CA ARG A 211 -1.93 14.79 -12.12
C ARG A 211 -2.17 15.82 -11.01
N GLU A 212 -3.38 15.88 -10.49
CA GLU A 212 -3.71 16.78 -9.39
C GLU A 212 -2.87 16.49 -8.13
N ALA A 213 -2.67 15.22 -7.81
CA ALA A 213 -1.85 14.77 -6.69
C ALA A 213 -0.34 14.93 -6.94
N GLY A 214 0.11 15.14 -8.19
CA GLY A 214 1.52 15.07 -8.58
C GLY A 214 2.08 13.66 -8.52
N ALA A 215 1.22 12.64 -8.60
CA ALA A 215 1.54 11.23 -8.46
C ALA A 215 1.86 10.57 -9.81
N THR A 216 2.64 9.49 -9.76
CA THR A 216 2.93 8.61 -10.91
C THR A 216 2.20 7.26 -10.79
N ILE A 217 1.48 7.06 -9.71
CA ILE A 217 0.67 5.87 -9.43
C ILE A 217 -0.74 6.34 -9.08
N VAL A 218 -1.75 5.61 -9.54
CA VAL A 218 -3.12 5.75 -9.11
C VAL A 218 -3.57 4.44 -8.45
N SER A 219 -4.14 4.55 -7.25
CA SER A 219 -4.63 3.40 -6.48
C SER A 219 -6.15 3.51 -6.28
N PRO A 220 -6.95 3.10 -7.28
CA PRO A 220 -8.40 3.16 -7.23
C PRO A 220 -9.00 1.98 -6.46
N LEU A 221 -10.21 2.16 -5.94
CA LEU A 221 -11.04 1.04 -5.52
C LEU A 221 -11.15 0.04 -6.69
N HIS A 222 -10.86 -1.25 -6.44
CA HIS A 222 -10.73 -2.29 -7.48
C HIS A 222 -11.95 -2.37 -8.40
N LYS A 223 -13.16 -2.11 -7.87
CA LYS A 223 -14.42 -2.14 -8.63
C LYS A 223 -14.52 -1.08 -9.75
N TRP A 224 -13.68 -0.05 -9.71
CA TRP A 224 -13.68 1.04 -10.70
C TRP A 224 -12.71 0.82 -11.84
N VAL A 225 -11.90 -0.23 -11.74
CA VAL A 225 -10.89 -0.54 -12.75
C VAL A 225 -11.55 -1.18 -13.97
N THR A 226 -11.30 -0.60 -15.13
CA THR A 226 -11.69 -1.14 -16.45
C THR A 226 -10.48 -1.12 -17.39
N PRO A 227 -10.48 -1.97 -18.43
CA PRO A 227 -9.39 -1.95 -19.42
C PRO A 227 -9.16 -0.59 -20.07
N GLU A 228 -10.22 0.19 -20.29
CA GLU A 228 -10.15 1.54 -20.88
C GLU A 228 -9.41 2.51 -19.96
N LYS A 229 -9.77 2.52 -18.65
CA LYS A 229 -9.13 3.38 -17.66
C LYS A 229 -7.66 3.04 -17.46
N VAL A 230 -7.33 1.73 -17.45
CA VAL A 230 -5.93 1.29 -17.34
C VAL A 230 -5.14 1.73 -18.56
N ARG A 231 -5.65 1.51 -19.78
CA ARG A 231 -4.97 1.98 -20.99
C ARG A 231 -4.78 3.51 -21.02
N ALA A 232 -5.76 4.28 -20.57
CA ALA A 232 -5.65 5.73 -20.46
C ALA A 232 -4.57 6.15 -19.45
N ALA A 233 -4.52 5.48 -18.30
CA ALA A 233 -3.49 5.70 -17.27
C ALA A 233 -2.08 5.37 -17.82
N HIS A 234 -1.91 4.21 -18.46
CA HIS A 234 -0.64 3.80 -19.08
C HIS A 234 -0.20 4.76 -20.18
N ALA A 235 -1.12 5.23 -21.03
CA ALA A 235 -0.82 6.23 -22.06
C ALA A 235 -0.36 7.56 -21.45
N ALA A 236 -0.76 7.88 -20.22
CA ALA A 236 -0.30 9.03 -19.45
C ALA A 236 0.97 8.76 -18.61
N GLY A 237 1.58 7.57 -18.72
CA GLY A 237 2.77 7.18 -17.96
C GLY A 237 2.50 6.82 -16.50
N LEU A 238 1.26 6.47 -16.13
CA LEU A 238 0.87 6.13 -14.78
C LEU A 238 0.82 4.62 -14.59
N GLN A 239 1.12 4.16 -13.37
CA GLN A 239 0.83 2.80 -12.90
C GLN A 239 -0.55 2.75 -12.22
N VAL A 240 -1.24 1.61 -12.36
CA VAL A 240 -2.56 1.37 -11.75
C VAL A 240 -2.44 0.26 -10.72
N VAL A 241 -2.64 0.59 -9.44
CA VAL A 241 -2.45 -0.29 -8.27
C VAL A 241 -3.75 -0.34 -7.45
N PRO A 242 -4.74 -1.13 -7.86
CA PRO A 242 -6.05 -1.18 -7.22
C PRO A 242 -6.03 -1.83 -5.82
N TRP A 243 -6.99 -1.42 -4.98
CA TRP A 243 -7.23 -1.89 -3.62
C TRP A 243 -8.72 -2.10 -3.34
N THR A 244 -9.16 -2.85 -2.38
CA THR A 244 -8.52 -4.06 -1.88
C THR A 244 -9.23 -5.22 -2.54
N ALA A 245 -8.52 -6.03 -3.31
CA ALA A 245 -9.09 -7.16 -4.03
C ALA A 245 -8.70 -8.48 -3.35
N ASN A 246 -9.72 -9.25 -2.93
CA ASN A 246 -9.54 -10.42 -2.07
C ASN A 246 -10.11 -11.72 -2.65
N LYS A 247 -10.72 -11.66 -3.85
CA LYS A 247 -11.40 -12.80 -4.46
C LYS A 247 -10.81 -13.14 -5.82
N PRO A 248 -10.73 -14.41 -6.20
CA PRO A 248 -10.21 -14.84 -7.49
C PRO A 248 -10.89 -14.13 -8.68
N GLU A 249 -12.21 -13.93 -8.62
CA GLU A 249 -12.96 -13.23 -9.68
C GLU A 249 -12.60 -11.76 -9.82
N ASP A 250 -12.20 -11.09 -8.73
CA ASP A 250 -11.72 -9.70 -8.78
C ASP A 250 -10.28 -9.67 -9.34
N TRP A 251 -9.41 -10.58 -8.89
CA TRP A 251 -8.06 -10.69 -9.43
C TRP A 251 -8.05 -10.97 -10.93
N GLU A 252 -8.94 -11.88 -11.40
CA GLU A 252 -9.10 -12.17 -12.83
C GLU A 252 -9.42 -10.92 -13.64
N LYS A 253 -10.39 -10.12 -13.18
CA LYS A 253 -10.78 -8.84 -13.82
C LYS A 253 -9.64 -7.84 -13.86
N LEU A 254 -8.90 -7.70 -12.75
CA LEU A 254 -7.78 -6.76 -12.66
C LEU A 254 -6.61 -7.17 -13.56
N VAL A 255 -6.29 -8.46 -13.61
CA VAL A 255 -5.30 -9.01 -14.54
C VAL A 255 -5.73 -8.75 -15.99
N ALA A 256 -6.98 -9.07 -16.34
CA ALA A 256 -7.50 -8.84 -17.69
C ALA A 256 -7.54 -7.34 -18.07
N ALA A 257 -7.75 -6.46 -17.09
CA ALA A 257 -7.71 -5.01 -17.30
C ALA A 257 -6.27 -4.47 -17.49
N GLY A 258 -5.24 -5.23 -17.12
CA GLY A 258 -3.84 -4.83 -17.23
C GLY A 258 -3.31 -4.04 -16.02
N ALA A 259 -3.84 -4.28 -14.82
CA ALA A 259 -3.32 -3.66 -13.60
C ALA A 259 -1.84 -4.01 -13.37
N ASP A 260 -1.04 -3.05 -12.87
CA ASP A 260 0.40 -3.23 -12.65
C ASP A 260 0.70 -3.98 -11.34
N ALA A 261 -0.16 -3.80 -10.35
CA ALA A 261 -0.08 -4.47 -9.05
C ALA A 261 -1.49 -4.68 -8.47
N ILE A 262 -1.59 -5.47 -7.42
CA ILE A 262 -2.84 -5.68 -6.67
C ILE A 262 -2.55 -5.60 -5.17
N ILE A 263 -3.30 -4.75 -4.44
CA ILE A 263 -3.30 -4.70 -2.99
C ILE A 263 -4.34 -5.69 -2.48
N SER A 264 -3.89 -6.69 -1.67
CA SER A 264 -4.76 -7.75 -1.15
C SER A 264 -4.52 -8.03 0.33
N ASP A 265 -5.60 -8.35 1.06
CA ASP A 265 -5.57 -8.79 2.46
C ASP A 265 -4.96 -10.21 2.61
N ASP A 266 -5.11 -11.06 1.58
CA ASP A 266 -4.55 -12.42 1.52
C ASP A 266 -3.50 -12.51 0.40
N PRO A 267 -2.29 -11.96 0.63
CA PRO A 267 -1.23 -11.99 -0.39
C PRO A 267 -0.76 -13.42 -0.71
N ALA A 268 -0.95 -14.39 0.20
CA ALA A 268 -0.61 -15.78 -0.07
C ALA A 268 -1.48 -16.36 -1.19
N ALA A 269 -2.80 -16.22 -1.06
CA ALA A 269 -3.75 -16.70 -2.07
C ALA A 269 -3.57 -15.97 -3.42
N LEU A 270 -3.31 -14.64 -3.40
CA LEU A 270 -3.03 -13.87 -4.61
C LEU A 270 -1.75 -14.34 -5.30
N ILE A 271 -0.68 -14.61 -4.56
CA ILE A 271 0.59 -15.13 -5.12
C ILE A 271 0.35 -16.49 -5.79
N GLU A 272 -0.37 -17.42 -5.17
CA GLU A 272 -0.70 -18.72 -5.74
C GLU A 272 -1.52 -18.57 -7.04
N PHE A 273 -2.52 -17.69 -7.02
CA PHE A 273 -3.33 -17.37 -8.20
C PHE A 273 -2.48 -16.85 -9.37
N LEU A 274 -1.59 -15.90 -9.12
CA LEU A 274 -0.72 -15.33 -10.15
C LEU A 274 0.30 -16.33 -10.68
N LYS A 275 0.87 -17.20 -9.83
CA LYS A 275 1.77 -18.28 -10.24
C LYS A 275 1.07 -19.28 -11.16
N ALA A 276 -0.15 -19.69 -10.83
CA ALA A 276 -0.95 -20.59 -11.66
C ALA A 276 -1.20 -20.02 -13.07
N LYS A 277 -1.23 -18.69 -13.20
CA LYS A 277 -1.39 -17.98 -14.48
C LYS A 277 -0.06 -17.60 -15.16
N LYS A 278 1.08 -17.94 -14.58
CA LYS A 278 2.44 -17.57 -15.06
C LYS A 278 2.64 -16.05 -15.14
N LEU A 279 2.04 -15.31 -14.21
CA LEU A 279 2.11 -13.86 -14.09
C LEU A 279 3.05 -13.41 -12.93
N ARG A 280 3.68 -14.42 -12.27
CA ARG A 280 4.63 -14.21 -11.18
C ARG A 280 5.71 -15.29 -11.19
#